data_8da5419ee4dc022263857d746ebd31fe
#
_entry.id   8da5419ee4dc022263857d746ebd31fe
#
_cell.length_a   1.000
_cell.length_b   1.000
_cell.length_c   1.000
_cell.angle_alpha   90.00
_cell.angle_beta   90.00
_cell.angle_gamma   90.00
#
_symmetry.space_group_name_H-M   'P 1'
#
loop_
_entity.id
_entity.type
_entity.pdbx_description
1 polymer ?
#
loop_
_entity_poly.entity_id
_entity_poly.type
_entity_poly.pdbx_seq_one_letter_code
_entity_poly.pdbx_strand_id
1 'polypeptide(L)'
;VASAVLVGNWLLARRLAGVGQMTVPWLRQRRTQHQITAEPTTRVVAARVADAVLVVAAVGLGLFFALPARGMWMTVLRYLNGTSFGQTDPVLGRDLSYYVFDLPWLNFLQGWLLWLVLLSLVGAALVYLASYSAERLTAQVQIVGERQPWLQLSRSAERHLLILGAVALGLIAWGYRLNMARLLYSTTGASYGASYTDVHARLPVMTVLSVIAALGAVILLVSMFVRVRWLPYAAVGAWLLVALLGGSLYPSLLQRLAVVPNEMAREREYIDNTIQFTQAAYGLDEVTEADFDVVEGAVPLDLDANSSTIKNIRLWDYRPLLR
;
A
#
# COMPACT_ATOMS: atom_id res chain seq x y z
N VAL A 1 -5.39 -18.34 -7.80
CA VAL A 1 -5.33 -18.00 -6.37
C VAL A 1 -6.38 -16.94 -6.03
N ALA A 2 -6.38 -15.73 -6.67
CA ALA A 2 -7.32 -14.65 -6.33
C ALA A 2 -8.79 -15.08 -6.39
N SER A 3 -9.22 -15.69 -7.49
CA SER A 3 -10.59 -16.20 -7.64
C SER A 3 -10.97 -17.22 -6.55
N ALA A 4 -10.05 -18.13 -6.22
CA ALA A 4 -10.29 -19.14 -5.18
C ALA A 4 -10.46 -18.50 -3.80
N VAL A 5 -9.64 -17.49 -3.47
CA VAL A 5 -9.74 -16.75 -2.20
C VAL A 5 -11.05 -15.97 -2.13
N LEU A 6 -11.44 -15.24 -3.18
CA LEU A 6 -12.68 -14.48 -3.21
C LEU A 6 -13.92 -15.39 -3.12
N VAL A 7 -13.96 -16.46 -3.91
CA VAL A 7 -15.05 -17.46 -3.87
C VAL A 7 -15.17 -18.06 -2.48
N GLY A 8 -14.06 -18.58 -1.93
CA GLY A 8 -14.06 -19.20 -0.60
C GLY A 8 -14.51 -18.22 0.49
N ASN A 9 -14.00 -16.98 0.45
CA ASN A 9 -14.32 -15.94 1.42
C ASN A 9 -15.79 -15.51 1.35
N TRP A 10 -16.34 -15.23 0.17
CA TRP A 10 -17.72 -14.77 0.02
C TRP A 10 -18.75 -15.87 0.28
N LEU A 11 -18.44 -17.12 -0.11
CA LEU A 11 -19.28 -18.27 0.28
C LEU A 11 -19.25 -18.53 1.78
N LEU A 12 -18.08 -18.36 2.42
CA LEU A 12 -17.98 -18.42 3.88
C LEU A 12 -18.84 -17.32 4.53
N ALA A 13 -18.72 -16.08 4.05
CA ALA A 13 -19.54 -14.97 4.56
C ALA A 13 -21.03 -15.29 4.46
N ARG A 14 -21.48 -15.85 3.34
CA ARG A 14 -22.88 -16.23 3.14
C ARG A 14 -23.32 -17.35 4.10
N ARG A 15 -22.47 -18.37 4.32
CA ARG A 15 -22.75 -19.42 5.29
C ARG A 15 -22.85 -18.87 6.72
N LEU A 16 -21.95 -17.99 7.10
CA LEU A 16 -21.94 -17.37 8.42
C LEU A 16 -23.12 -16.41 8.62
N ALA A 17 -23.61 -15.75 7.58
CA ALA A 17 -24.84 -14.98 7.60
C ALA A 17 -26.07 -15.86 7.87
N GLY A 18 -26.15 -17.04 7.24
CA GLY A 18 -27.27 -17.99 7.43
C GLY A 18 -27.31 -18.67 8.81
N VAL A 19 -26.16 -18.90 9.44
CA VAL A 19 -26.08 -19.52 10.77
C VAL A 19 -26.61 -18.61 11.88
N GLY A 20 -26.56 -17.28 11.71
CA GLY A 20 -27.13 -16.32 12.68
C GLY A 20 -28.67 -16.39 12.79
N GLN A 21 -29.36 -16.90 11.77
CA GLN A 21 -30.83 -17.00 11.74
C GLN A 21 -31.39 -18.17 12.58
N MET A 22 -30.55 -19.14 12.96
CA MET A 22 -31.04 -20.37 13.65
C MET A 22 -31.06 -20.28 15.17
N THR A 23 -30.66 -19.21 15.83
CA THR A 23 -30.39 -19.17 17.26
C THR A 23 -31.38 -18.38 18.13
N VAL A 24 -32.62 -18.19 17.70
CA VAL A 24 -33.65 -17.57 18.55
C VAL A 24 -34.78 -18.58 18.83
N PRO A 25 -34.66 -19.42 19.89
CA PRO A 25 -35.61 -20.49 20.17
C PRO A 25 -37.04 -20.02 20.44
N TRP A 26 -37.21 -18.83 21.03
CA TRP A 26 -38.53 -18.29 21.39
C TRP A 26 -39.31 -17.72 20.20
N LEU A 27 -38.65 -17.32 19.10
CA LEU A 27 -39.35 -16.96 17.86
C LEU A 27 -39.92 -18.19 17.13
N ARG A 28 -39.48 -19.39 17.46
CA ARG A 28 -39.95 -20.63 16.84
C ARG A 28 -41.40 -20.96 17.27
N GLN A 29 -41.79 -20.56 18.47
CA GLN A 29 -43.09 -20.94 19.04
C GLN A 29 -44.29 -20.09 18.55
N ARG A 30 -44.02 -18.83 18.04
CA ARG A 30 -45.09 -17.97 17.47
C ARG A 30 -45.31 -18.14 15.96
N ARG A 31 -44.48 -18.94 15.28
CA ARG A 31 -44.49 -19.08 13.81
C ARG A 31 -45.57 -20.07 13.27
N THR A 32 -46.38 -20.67 14.10
CA THR A 32 -47.26 -21.78 13.69
C THR A 32 -48.64 -21.38 13.18
N GLN A 33 -48.99 -20.11 13.09
CA GLN A 33 -50.40 -19.83 12.79
C GLN A 33 -50.74 -19.05 11.51
N HIS A 34 -49.84 -18.33 10.85
CA HIS A 34 -50.16 -17.73 9.52
C HIS A 34 -48.87 -17.53 8.71
N GLN A 35 -48.34 -18.57 8.08
CA GLN A 35 -47.37 -18.44 7.00
C GLN A 35 -48.06 -18.68 5.65
N ILE A 36 -48.11 -17.63 4.83
CA ILE A 36 -48.08 -17.81 3.38
C ILE A 36 -46.68 -18.39 3.08
N THR A 37 -46.62 -19.72 3.05
CA THR A 37 -45.38 -20.46 2.74
C THR A 37 -45.09 -20.29 1.27
N ALA A 38 -44.15 -19.40 0.93
CA ALA A 38 -43.45 -19.54 -0.33
C ALA A 38 -42.94 -20.98 -0.38
N GLU A 39 -43.30 -21.72 -1.42
CA GLU A 39 -42.95 -23.12 -1.59
C GLU A 39 -41.45 -23.34 -1.30
N PRO A 40 -41.11 -24.42 -0.59
CA PRO A 40 -39.67 -24.72 -0.23
C PRO A 40 -38.76 -24.75 -1.46
N THR A 41 -39.28 -25.05 -2.63
CA THR A 41 -38.58 -25.04 -3.92
C THR A 41 -38.14 -23.63 -4.34
N THR A 42 -38.94 -22.57 -4.16
CA THR A 42 -38.55 -21.20 -4.55
C THR A 42 -37.42 -20.64 -3.68
N ARG A 43 -37.39 -20.98 -2.38
CA ARG A 43 -36.28 -20.55 -1.48
C ARG A 43 -34.97 -21.25 -1.80
N VAL A 44 -34.99 -22.52 -2.15
CA VAL A 44 -33.80 -23.29 -2.54
C VAL A 44 -33.25 -22.77 -3.87
N VAL A 45 -34.11 -22.50 -4.84
CA VAL A 45 -33.72 -21.94 -6.15
C VAL A 45 -33.10 -20.55 -5.97
N ALA A 46 -33.74 -19.66 -5.22
CA ALA A 46 -33.20 -18.31 -4.95
C ALA A 46 -31.84 -18.35 -4.24
N ALA A 47 -31.65 -19.28 -3.31
CA ALA A 47 -30.37 -19.48 -2.65
C ALA A 47 -29.26 -19.92 -3.60
N ARG A 48 -29.55 -20.91 -4.48
CA ARG A 48 -28.60 -21.40 -5.50
C ARG A 48 -28.25 -20.33 -6.53
N VAL A 49 -29.23 -19.55 -6.96
CA VAL A 49 -28.99 -18.42 -7.90
C VAL A 49 -28.07 -17.39 -7.26
N ALA A 50 -28.32 -17.02 -6.01
CA ALA A 50 -27.44 -16.07 -5.31
C ALA A 50 -26.02 -16.61 -5.08
N ASP A 51 -25.86 -17.91 -4.78
CA ASP A 51 -24.53 -18.55 -4.72
C ASP A 51 -23.83 -18.53 -6.08
N ALA A 52 -24.56 -18.85 -7.13
CA ALA A 52 -24.01 -18.80 -8.51
C ALA A 52 -23.55 -17.39 -8.89
N VAL A 53 -24.36 -16.36 -8.60
CA VAL A 53 -24.00 -14.95 -8.84
C VAL A 53 -22.76 -14.56 -8.07
N LEU A 54 -22.66 -14.92 -6.79
CA LEU A 54 -21.45 -14.64 -5.97
C LEU A 54 -20.22 -15.33 -6.56
N VAL A 55 -20.34 -16.60 -6.96
CA VAL A 55 -19.22 -17.34 -7.57
C VAL A 55 -18.80 -16.71 -8.89
N VAL A 56 -19.74 -16.38 -9.78
CA VAL A 56 -19.44 -15.75 -11.07
C VAL A 56 -18.77 -14.39 -10.85
N ALA A 57 -19.30 -13.57 -9.94
CA ALA A 57 -18.71 -12.27 -9.60
C ALA A 57 -17.29 -12.42 -9.01
N ALA A 58 -17.10 -13.37 -8.08
CA ALA A 58 -15.80 -13.62 -7.47
C ALA A 58 -14.77 -14.17 -8.47
N VAL A 59 -15.19 -15.05 -9.37
CA VAL A 59 -14.31 -15.57 -10.44
C VAL A 59 -13.96 -14.46 -11.43
N GLY A 60 -14.93 -13.68 -11.89
CA GLY A 60 -14.71 -12.56 -12.80
C GLY A 60 -13.78 -11.50 -12.23
N LEU A 61 -14.03 -11.04 -10.99
CA LEU A 61 -13.16 -10.11 -10.30
C LEU A 61 -11.77 -10.70 -10.05
N GLY A 62 -11.68 -11.96 -9.66
CA GLY A 62 -10.41 -12.63 -9.41
C GLY A 62 -9.57 -12.82 -10.67
N LEU A 63 -10.18 -13.06 -11.83
CA LEU A 63 -9.50 -13.08 -13.12
C LEU A 63 -9.02 -11.69 -13.53
N PHE A 64 -9.87 -10.68 -13.41
CA PHE A 64 -9.49 -9.28 -13.66
C PHE A 64 -8.32 -8.85 -12.76
N PHE A 65 -8.36 -9.24 -11.50
CA PHE A 65 -7.33 -8.95 -10.51
C PHE A 65 -6.01 -9.70 -10.75
N ALA A 66 -6.03 -10.77 -11.53
CA ALA A 66 -4.83 -11.49 -11.92
C ALA A 66 -4.07 -10.84 -13.09
N LEU A 67 -4.70 -9.93 -13.86
CA LEU A 67 -4.09 -9.31 -15.04
C LEU A 67 -2.76 -8.58 -14.75
N PRO A 68 -2.62 -7.76 -13.69
CA PRO A 68 -1.35 -7.11 -13.37
C PRO A 68 -0.21 -8.08 -13.09
N ALA A 69 -0.51 -9.25 -12.51
CA ALA A 69 0.50 -10.28 -12.21
C ALA A 69 1.14 -10.88 -13.48
N ARG A 70 0.44 -10.80 -14.63
CA ARG A 70 0.94 -11.32 -15.91
C ARG A 70 2.23 -10.63 -16.37
N GLY A 71 2.37 -9.33 -16.07
CA GLY A 71 3.58 -8.56 -16.43
C GLY A 71 4.74 -8.72 -15.44
N MET A 72 4.54 -9.36 -14.29
CA MET A 72 5.52 -9.40 -13.19
C MET A 72 6.54 -10.53 -13.27
N TRP A 73 6.49 -11.38 -14.29
CA TRP A 73 7.40 -12.53 -14.42
C TRP A 73 8.88 -12.12 -14.40
N MET A 74 9.24 -11.03 -15.09
CA MET A 74 10.61 -10.52 -15.09
C MET A 74 11.04 -10.01 -13.71
N THR A 75 10.13 -9.33 -12.98
CA THR A 75 10.38 -8.85 -11.60
C THR A 75 10.62 -10.03 -10.66
N VAL A 76 9.85 -11.12 -10.81
CA VAL A 76 10.07 -12.37 -10.05
C VAL A 76 11.43 -12.99 -10.38
N LEU A 77 11.78 -13.09 -11.66
CA LEU A 77 13.08 -13.65 -12.05
C LEU A 77 14.25 -12.80 -11.51
N ARG A 78 14.14 -11.47 -11.55
CA ARG A 78 15.15 -10.58 -10.95
C ARG A 78 15.27 -10.77 -9.45
N TYR A 79 14.15 -10.89 -8.74
CA TYR A 79 14.12 -11.18 -7.30
C TYR A 79 14.82 -12.51 -6.97
N LEU A 80 14.53 -13.58 -7.73
CA LEU A 80 15.11 -14.92 -7.50
C LEU A 80 16.59 -15.03 -7.86
N ASN A 81 17.09 -14.18 -8.76
CA ASN A 81 18.47 -14.20 -9.26
C ASN A 81 19.22 -12.90 -8.87
N GLY A 82 18.77 -12.17 -7.87
CA GLY A 82 19.43 -10.98 -7.37
C GLY A 82 20.81 -11.29 -6.79
N THR A 83 21.79 -10.43 -7.08
CA THR A 83 23.14 -10.48 -6.52
C THR A 83 23.43 -9.17 -5.79
N SER A 84 24.18 -9.24 -4.67
CA SER A 84 24.61 -8.06 -3.95
C SER A 84 25.53 -7.19 -4.79
N PHE A 85 25.35 -5.87 -4.70
CA PHE A 85 26.25 -4.89 -5.36
C PHE A 85 27.44 -4.53 -4.47
N GLY A 86 27.40 -4.88 -3.16
CA GLY A 86 28.47 -4.54 -2.22
C GLY A 86 28.52 -3.06 -1.84
N GLN A 87 27.55 -2.26 -2.27
CA GLN A 87 27.40 -0.85 -1.94
C GLN A 87 26.09 -0.65 -1.16
N THR A 88 26.14 0.15 -0.11
CA THR A 88 25.00 0.44 0.75
C THR A 88 24.51 1.87 0.57
N ASP A 89 23.19 2.07 0.72
CA ASP A 89 22.62 3.41 0.73
C ASP A 89 22.98 4.17 2.03
N PRO A 90 23.11 5.50 1.99
CA PRO A 90 23.55 6.29 3.14
C PRO A 90 22.44 6.54 4.18
N VAL A 91 21.16 6.28 3.84
CA VAL A 91 20.02 6.62 4.69
C VAL A 91 19.56 5.43 5.52
N LEU A 92 19.38 4.26 4.89
CA LEU A 92 18.88 3.04 5.54
C LEU A 92 19.97 1.97 5.71
N GLY A 93 21.16 2.14 5.13
CA GLY A 93 22.29 1.22 5.22
C GLY A 93 22.04 -0.13 4.53
N ARG A 94 21.12 -0.19 3.56
CA ARG A 94 20.82 -1.40 2.81
C ARG A 94 21.66 -1.48 1.53
N ASP A 95 22.02 -2.69 1.13
CA ASP A 95 22.65 -2.92 -0.17
C ASP A 95 21.77 -2.39 -1.31
N LEU A 96 22.37 -1.73 -2.29
CA LEU A 96 21.64 -1.15 -3.43
C LEU A 96 20.88 -2.21 -4.24
N SER A 97 21.34 -3.45 -4.25
CA SER A 97 20.64 -4.58 -4.89
C SER A 97 19.22 -4.79 -4.35
N TYR A 98 18.99 -4.52 -3.06
CA TYR A 98 17.65 -4.59 -2.45
C TYR A 98 16.63 -3.71 -3.18
N TYR A 99 17.04 -2.51 -3.58
CA TYR A 99 16.15 -1.55 -4.25
C TYR A 99 15.83 -1.96 -5.68
N VAL A 100 16.75 -2.67 -6.33
CA VAL A 100 16.61 -3.11 -7.73
C VAL A 100 15.89 -4.45 -7.85
N PHE A 101 16.19 -5.39 -6.96
CA PHE A 101 15.72 -6.78 -7.05
C PHE A 101 14.56 -7.08 -6.10
N ASP A 102 14.70 -6.75 -4.81
CA ASP A 102 13.73 -7.16 -3.79
C ASP A 102 12.52 -6.22 -3.71
N LEU A 103 12.79 -4.93 -3.60
CA LEU A 103 11.76 -3.92 -3.32
C LEU A 103 10.63 -3.89 -4.37
N PRO A 104 10.89 -3.99 -5.70
CA PRO A 104 9.82 -4.00 -6.70
C PRO A 104 8.88 -5.19 -6.57
N TRP A 105 9.44 -6.38 -6.30
CA TRP A 105 8.65 -7.59 -6.08
C TRP A 105 7.83 -7.52 -4.79
N LEU A 106 8.46 -7.14 -3.67
CA LEU A 106 7.81 -7.03 -2.36
C LEU A 106 6.69 -5.99 -2.37
N ASN A 107 6.88 -4.85 -3.04
CA ASN A 107 5.83 -3.84 -3.21
C ASN A 107 4.65 -4.35 -4.03
N PHE A 108 4.92 -5.05 -5.14
CA PHE A 108 3.86 -5.67 -5.92
C PHE A 108 3.08 -6.69 -5.09
N LEU A 109 3.80 -7.60 -4.41
CA LEU A 109 3.20 -8.65 -3.60
C LEU A 109 2.35 -8.07 -2.47
N GLN A 110 2.87 -7.10 -1.73
CA GLN A 110 2.16 -6.44 -0.64
C GLN A 110 0.90 -5.73 -1.16
N GLY A 111 1.01 -4.93 -2.22
CA GLY A 111 -0.12 -4.24 -2.82
C GLY A 111 -1.18 -5.20 -3.34
N TRP A 112 -0.77 -6.27 -4.02
CA TRP A 112 -1.67 -7.30 -4.54
C TRP A 112 -2.41 -8.03 -3.42
N LEU A 113 -1.71 -8.43 -2.35
CA LEU A 113 -2.33 -9.06 -1.18
C LEU A 113 -3.29 -8.11 -0.46
N LEU A 114 -2.90 -6.85 -0.27
CA LEU A 114 -3.74 -5.85 0.38
C LEU A 114 -5.05 -5.64 -0.37
N TRP A 115 -4.99 -5.44 -1.71
CA TRP A 115 -6.19 -5.29 -2.52
C TRP A 115 -7.06 -6.54 -2.51
N LEU A 116 -6.48 -7.74 -2.53
CA LEU A 116 -7.22 -9.00 -2.43
C LEU A 116 -7.98 -9.11 -1.10
N VAL A 117 -7.34 -8.73 0.01
CA VAL A 117 -7.98 -8.73 1.34
C VAL A 117 -9.06 -7.65 1.42
N LEU A 118 -8.83 -6.45 0.87
CA LEU A 118 -9.83 -5.38 0.83
C LEU A 118 -11.06 -5.79 0.00
N LEU A 119 -10.87 -6.41 -1.17
CA LEU A 119 -11.97 -6.96 -1.97
C LEU A 119 -12.73 -8.06 -1.22
N SER A 120 -11.99 -8.93 -0.52
CA SER A 120 -12.59 -9.96 0.34
C SER A 120 -13.44 -9.34 1.45
N LEU A 121 -12.93 -8.31 2.11
CA LEU A 121 -13.61 -7.59 3.20
C LEU A 121 -14.85 -6.86 2.71
N VAL A 122 -14.72 -6.09 1.62
CA VAL A 122 -15.86 -5.37 1.03
C VAL A 122 -16.94 -6.33 0.57
N GLY A 123 -16.57 -7.41 -0.13
CA GLY A 123 -17.53 -8.42 -0.58
C GLY A 123 -18.20 -9.15 0.57
N ALA A 124 -17.47 -9.52 1.62
CA ALA A 124 -18.05 -10.11 2.84
C ALA A 124 -19.02 -9.13 3.53
N ALA A 125 -18.63 -7.86 3.65
CA ALA A 125 -19.50 -6.83 4.24
C ALA A 125 -20.78 -6.63 3.43
N LEU A 126 -20.69 -6.63 2.09
CA LEU A 126 -21.87 -6.55 1.21
C LEU A 126 -22.79 -7.78 1.35
N VAL A 127 -22.22 -8.98 1.46
CA VAL A 127 -22.99 -10.21 1.72
C VAL A 127 -23.73 -10.14 3.04
N TYR A 128 -23.07 -9.67 4.13
CA TYR A 128 -23.71 -9.49 5.42
C TYR A 128 -24.81 -8.42 5.40
N LEU A 129 -24.55 -7.30 4.73
CA LEU A 129 -25.54 -6.22 4.58
C LEU A 129 -26.76 -6.67 3.78
N ALA A 130 -26.56 -7.38 2.68
CA ALA A 130 -27.63 -7.92 1.85
C ALA A 130 -28.49 -8.95 2.63
N SER A 131 -27.84 -9.82 3.40
CA SER A 131 -28.54 -10.79 4.26
C SER A 131 -29.38 -10.11 5.33
N TYR A 132 -28.84 -9.07 5.97
CA TYR A 132 -29.53 -8.27 6.96
C TYR A 132 -30.73 -7.48 6.39
N SER A 133 -30.58 -6.87 5.21
CA SER A 133 -31.69 -6.14 4.56
C SER A 133 -32.79 -7.07 4.11
N ALA A 134 -32.48 -8.26 3.61
CA ALA A 134 -33.47 -9.27 3.25
C ALA A 134 -34.31 -9.74 4.47
N GLU A 135 -33.67 -9.90 5.64
CA GLU A 135 -34.38 -10.21 6.90
C GLU A 135 -35.34 -9.10 7.34
N ARG A 136 -34.90 -7.85 7.21
CA ARG A 136 -35.77 -6.69 7.56
C ARG A 136 -37.00 -6.58 6.68
N LEU A 137 -36.82 -6.76 5.36
CA LEU A 137 -37.96 -6.72 4.43
C LEU A 137 -38.99 -7.80 4.76
N THR A 138 -38.56 -8.99 5.19
CA THR A 138 -39.46 -10.08 5.61
C THR A 138 -40.02 -9.87 6.99
N ALA A 139 -39.32 -9.20 7.91
CA ALA A 139 -39.77 -8.91 9.26
C ALA A 139 -40.72 -7.70 9.34
N GLN A 140 -40.55 -6.71 8.46
CA GLN A 140 -41.38 -5.48 8.42
C GLN A 140 -42.85 -5.76 8.08
N VAL A 141 -43.16 -6.92 7.50
CA VAL A 141 -44.54 -7.41 7.29
C VAL A 141 -45.22 -7.84 8.60
N GLN A 142 -44.48 -7.98 9.69
CA GLN A 142 -45.04 -8.61 10.94
C GLN A 142 -45.06 -7.74 12.20
N ILE A 143 -44.30 -6.62 12.33
CA ILE A 143 -44.27 -5.88 13.61
C ILE A 143 -44.16 -4.37 13.40
N VAL A 144 -45.27 -3.65 13.54
CA VAL A 144 -45.27 -2.20 13.74
C VAL A 144 -45.11 -1.97 15.26
N GLY A 145 -43.97 -1.45 15.69
CA GLY A 145 -43.84 -0.91 17.04
C GLY A 145 -42.52 -0.97 17.80
N GLU A 146 -41.54 -1.77 17.46
CA GLU A 146 -40.26 -1.78 18.20
C GLU A 146 -39.09 -1.25 17.36
N ARG A 147 -38.44 -0.19 17.86
CA ARG A 147 -37.17 0.29 17.36
C ARG A 147 -36.09 -0.77 17.62
N GLN A 148 -35.83 -1.65 16.64
CA GLN A 148 -34.72 -2.56 16.75
C GLN A 148 -33.40 -1.79 16.52
N PRO A 149 -32.35 -2.10 17.30
CA PRO A 149 -31.06 -1.44 17.20
C PRO A 149 -30.43 -1.69 15.83
N TRP A 150 -29.66 -0.69 15.35
CA TRP A 150 -28.89 -0.72 14.13
C TRP A 150 -27.98 -1.96 14.08
N LEU A 151 -27.93 -2.63 12.96
CA LEU A 151 -27.04 -3.75 12.60
C LEU A 151 -26.58 -4.65 13.79
N GLN A 152 -27.30 -5.73 14.05
CA GLN A 152 -26.77 -6.82 14.89
C GLN A 152 -26.17 -7.90 13.97
N LEU A 153 -24.87 -7.79 13.70
CA LEU A 153 -24.12 -8.86 13.05
C LEU A 153 -24.03 -10.08 13.97
N SER A 154 -24.11 -11.29 13.39
CA SER A 154 -23.82 -12.50 14.15
C SER A 154 -22.37 -12.46 14.64
N ARG A 155 -22.09 -13.08 15.78
CA ARG A 155 -20.71 -13.14 16.31
C ARG A 155 -19.73 -13.76 15.31
N SER A 156 -20.18 -14.69 14.51
CA SER A 156 -19.35 -15.33 13.48
C SER A 156 -19.03 -14.36 12.34
N ALA A 157 -20.00 -13.55 11.92
CA ALA A 157 -19.78 -12.50 10.92
C ALA A 157 -18.85 -11.39 11.44
N GLU A 158 -19.05 -10.95 12.69
CA GLU A 158 -18.16 -9.99 13.34
C GLU A 158 -16.72 -10.49 13.41
N ARG A 159 -16.50 -11.73 13.87
CA ARG A 159 -15.16 -12.35 13.90
C ARG A 159 -14.53 -12.44 12.52
N HIS A 160 -15.31 -12.81 11.50
CA HIS A 160 -14.81 -12.88 10.12
C HIS A 160 -14.32 -11.52 9.62
N LEU A 161 -15.09 -10.45 9.84
CA LEU A 161 -14.67 -9.09 9.47
C LEU A 161 -13.47 -8.61 10.28
N LEU A 162 -13.37 -8.95 11.56
CA LEU A 162 -12.21 -8.62 12.42
C LEU A 162 -10.94 -9.31 11.93
N ILE A 163 -11.01 -10.58 11.49
CA ILE A 163 -9.87 -11.30 10.90
C ILE A 163 -9.41 -10.61 9.62
N LEU A 164 -10.32 -10.32 8.69
CA LEU A 164 -9.98 -9.65 7.44
C LEU A 164 -9.40 -8.25 7.70
N GLY A 165 -9.99 -7.50 8.64
CA GLY A 165 -9.47 -6.20 9.06
C GLY A 165 -8.07 -6.28 9.68
N ALA A 166 -7.83 -7.29 10.52
CA ALA A 166 -6.52 -7.52 11.13
C ALA A 166 -5.45 -7.85 10.08
N VAL A 167 -5.78 -8.72 9.12
CA VAL A 167 -4.87 -9.03 7.99
C VAL A 167 -4.60 -7.78 7.15
N ALA A 168 -5.64 -6.97 6.87
CA ALA A 168 -5.48 -5.71 6.14
C ALA A 168 -4.54 -4.73 6.87
N LEU A 169 -4.72 -4.52 8.19
CA LEU A 169 -3.83 -3.66 8.98
C LEU A 169 -2.41 -4.22 9.06
N GLY A 170 -2.24 -5.52 9.16
CA GLY A 170 -0.92 -6.17 9.11
C GLY A 170 -0.20 -5.94 7.77
N LEU A 171 -0.92 -6.04 6.66
CA LEU A 171 -0.39 -5.73 5.32
C LEU A 171 -0.09 -4.23 5.15
N ILE A 172 -0.89 -3.35 5.75
CA ILE A 172 -0.62 -1.91 5.78
C ILE A 172 0.64 -1.61 6.60
N ALA A 173 0.81 -2.26 7.75
CA ALA A 173 2.03 -2.13 8.57
C ALA A 173 3.28 -2.56 7.78
N TRP A 174 3.20 -3.67 7.05
CA TRP A 174 4.27 -4.10 6.15
C TRP A 174 4.49 -3.09 5.01
N GLY A 175 3.43 -2.56 4.41
CA GLY A 175 3.50 -1.52 3.39
C GLY A 175 4.25 -0.26 3.84
N TYR A 176 4.05 0.19 5.08
CA TYR A 176 4.84 1.31 5.63
C TYR A 176 6.33 0.98 5.68
N ARG A 177 6.71 -0.25 6.04
CA ARG A 177 8.13 -0.69 6.05
C ARG A 177 8.76 -0.70 4.66
N LEU A 178 8.01 -1.09 3.64
CA LEU A 178 8.47 -1.03 2.24
C LEU A 178 8.52 0.41 1.74
N ASN A 179 7.55 1.25 2.12
CA ASN A 179 7.51 2.66 1.71
C ASN A 179 8.67 3.48 2.30
N MET A 180 9.24 3.11 3.46
CA MET A 180 10.47 3.74 3.96
C MET A 180 11.61 3.61 2.95
N ALA A 181 11.80 2.44 2.34
CA ALA A 181 12.81 2.24 1.32
C ALA A 181 12.53 3.05 0.04
N ARG A 182 11.25 3.30 -0.27
CA ARG A 182 10.86 4.12 -1.43
C ARG A 182 11.18 5.61 -1.27
N LEU A 183 11.48 6.09 -0.07
CA LEU A 183 11.88 7.48 0.13
C LEU A 183 13.18 7.84 -0.59
N LEU A 184 14.03 6.83 -0.89
CA LEU A 184 15.23 7.05 -1.70
C LEU A 184 14.93 7.40 -3.16
N TYR A 185 13.71 7.17 -3.64
CA TYR A 185 13.22 7.57 -4.96
C TYR A 185 12.35 8.84 -4.91
N SER A 186 12.40 9.59 -3.80
CA SER A 186 11.62 10.80 -3.63
C SER A 186 12.05 11.88 -4.62
N THR A 187 11.06 12.68 -5.04
CA THR A 187 11.26 13.85 -5.92
C THR A 187 10.82 15.14 -5.21
N THR A 188 10.68 15.10 -3.88
CA THR A 188 10.13 16.23 -3.10
C THR A 188 11.18 17.22 -2.59
N GLY A 189 12.47 16.84 -2.61
CA GLY A 189 13.59 17.70 -2.22
C GLY A 189 14.15 18.55 -3.38
N ALA A 190 15.26 19.21 -3.12
CA ALA A 190 16.00 19.99 -4.12
C ALA A 190 16.66 19.10 -5.20
N SER A 191 16.93 17.85 -4.89
CA SER A 191 17.50 16.85 -5.80
C SER A 191 16.67 15.56 -5.79
N TYR A 192 16.90 14.69 -6.75
CA TYR A 192 16.32 13.35 -6.79
C TYR A 192 16.91 12.49 -5.68
N GLY A 193 16.08 11.90 -4.86
CA GLY A 193 16.52 11.08 -3.73
C GLY A 193 15.79 11.44 -2.42
N ALA A 194 16.27 10.89 -1.30
CA ALA A 194 15.74 11.22 0.01
C ALA A 194 16.09 12.66 0.38
N SER A 195 15.10 13.46 0.78
CA SER A 195 15.25 14.84 1.21
C SER A 195 15.34 14.94 2.75
N TYR A 196 15.67 16.12 3.26
CA TYR A 196 15.61 16.41 4.70
C TYR A 196 14.25 16.07 5.29
N THR A 197 13.16 16.46 4.63
CA THR A 197 11.79 16.14 5.08
C THR A 197 11.50 14.64 5.06
N ASP A 198 12.04 13.91 4.08
CA ASP A 198 11.84 12.46 4.01
C ASP A 198 12.50 11.75 5.19
N VAL A 199 13.72 12.12 5.54
CA VAL A 199 14.48 11.49 6.63
C VAL A 199 13.98 11.94 8.01
N HIS A 200 13.69 13.24 8.20
CA HIS A 200 13.36 13.79 9.52
C HIS A 200 11.85 13.81 9.84
N ALA A 201 10.98 13.69 8.85
CA ALA A 201 9.54 13.64 9.09
C ALA A 201 8.91 12.34 8.59
N ARG A 202 9.01 12.02 7.31
CA ARG A 202 8.29 10.87 6.73
C ARG A 202 8.77 9.54 7.28
N LEU A 203 10.08 9.32 7.39
CA LEU A 203 10.66 8.06 7.87
C LEU A 203 10.25 7.76 9.32
N PRO A 204 10.41 8.66 10.32
CA PRO A 204 9.94 8.42 11.68
C PRO A 204 8.42 8.25 11.76
N VAL A 205 7.65 9.03 11.01
CA VAL A 205 6.19 8.87 10.96
C VAL A 205 5.78 7.52 10.40
N MET A 206 6.39 7.05 9.32
CA MET A 206 6.11 5.72 8.76
C MET A 206 6.49 4.61 9.75
N THR A 207 7.54 4.79 10.53
CA THR A 207 7.91 3.86 11.59
C THR A 207 6.82 3.78 12.66
N VAL A 208 6.35 4.91 13.16
CA VAL A 208 5.25 5.00 14.13
C VAL A 208 3.97 4.40 13.55
N LEU A 209 3.60 4.75 12.31
CA LEU A 209 2.42 4.22 11.63
C LEU A 209 2.49 2.70 11.42
N SER A 210 3.67 2.16 11.09
CA SER A 210 3.89 0.72 10.99
C SER A 210 3.60 0.02 12.32
N VAL A 211 4.09 0.57 13.44
CA VAL A 211 3.86 0.01 14.77
C VAL A 211 2.38 0.12 15.16
N ILE A 212 1.75 1.30 14.98
CA ILE A 212 0.33 1.51 15.30
C ILE A 212 -0.56 0.58 14.47
N ALA A 213 -0.29 0.41 13.17
CA ALA A 213 -1.05 -0.51 12.32
C ALA A 213 -0.87 -1.97 12.77
N ALA A 214 0.35 -2.38 13.14
CA ALA A 214 0.62 -3.72 13.67
C ALA A 214 -0.10 -3.96 15.01
N LEU A 215 -0.03 -3.00 15.93
CA LEU A 215 -0.79 -3.05 17.19
C LEU A 215 -2.30 -3.07 16.94
N GLY A 216 -2.78 -2.27 16.00
CA GLY A 216 -4.18 -2.28 15.57
C GLY A 216 -4.63 -3.65 15.07
N ALA A 217 -3.80 -4.32 14.26
CA ALA A 217 -4.06 -5.69 13.81
C ALA A 217 -4.20 -6.67 14.99
N VAL A 218 -3.28 -6.58 15.97
CA VAL A 218 -3.35 -7.40 17.19
C VAL A 218 -4.62 -7.08 18.01
N ILE A 219 -4.95 -5.81 18.17
CA ILE A 219 -6.16 -5.38 18.89
C ILE A 219 -7.42 -5.94 18.21
N LEU A 220 -7.50 -5.93 16.86
CA LEU A 220 -8.62 -6.53 16.13
C LEU A 220 -8.73 -8.03 16.40
N LEU A 221 -7.62 -8.77 16.43
CA LEU A 221 -7.62 -10.20 16.76
C LEU A 221 -8.05 -10.43 18.22
N VAL A 222 -7.54 -9.66 19.17
CA VAL A 222 -7.92 -9.76 20.58
C VAL A 222 -9.40 -9.44 20.78
N SER A 223 -9.95 -8.50 20.01
CA SER A 223 -11.38 -8.12 20.05
C SER A 223 -12.35 -9.27 19.73
N MET A 224 -11.87 -10.34 19.08
CA MET A 224 -12.66 -11.56 18.86
C MET A 224 -13.00 -12.30 20.15
N PHE A 225 -12.17 -12.13 21.19
CA PHE A 225 -12.29 -12.81 22.48
C PHE A 225 -12.85 -11.88 23.56
N VAL A 226 -12.58 -10.60 23.47
CA VAL A 226 -13.00 -9.56 24.43
C VAL A 226 -14.31 -8.93 23.96
N ARG A 227 -15.28 -8.72 24.89
CA ARG A 227 -16.62 -8.18 24.59
C ARG A 227 -16.69 -6.64 24.53
N VAL A 228 -15.59 -5.97 24.28
CA VAL A 228 -15.51 -4.50 24.26
C VAL A 228 -15.77 -4.01 22.82
N ARG A 229 -16.98 -3.59 22.54
CA ARG A 229 -17.45 -3.26 21.18
C ARG A 229 -16.76 -2.05 20.56
N TRP A 230 -16.29 -1.09 21.35
CA TRP A 230 -15.63 0.12 20.82
C TRP A 230 -14.17 -0.09 20.44
N LEU A 231 -13.54 -1.15 20.93
CA LEU A 231 -12.10 -1.42 20.78
C LEU A 231 -11.61 -1.52 19.32
N PRO A 232 -12.31 -2.23 18.40
CA PRO A 232 -11.94 -2.28 17.00
C PRO A 232 -12.01 -0.90 16.33
N TYR A 233 -13.05 -0.13 16.65
CA TYR A 233 -13.22 1.21 16.08
C TYR A 233 -12.17 2.18 16.57
N ALA A 234 -11.78 2.08 17.84
CA ALA A 234 -10.70 2.88 18.42
C ALA A 234 -9.35 2.56 17.76
N ALA A 235 -9.05 1.27 17.53
CA ALA A 235 -7.80 0.86 16.89
C ALA A 235 -7.68 1.42 15.44
N VAL A 236 -8.73 1.26 14.65
CA VAL A 236 -8.76 1.78 13.28
C VAL A 236 -8.79 3.31 13.27
N GLY A 237 -9.58 3.94 14.16
CA GLY A 237 -9.67 5.39 14.29
C GLY A 237 -8.34 6.03 14.72
N ALA A 238 -7.63 5.43 15.67
CA ALA A 238 -6.31 5.90 16.09
C ALA A 238 -5.29 5.82 14.95
N TRP A 239 -5.27 4.70 14.21
CA TRP A 239 -4.41 4.58 13.04
C TRP A 239 -4.73 5.64 11.97
N LEU A 240 -6.01 5.84 11.63
CA LEU A 240 -6.44 6.86 10.66
C LEU A 240 -6.06 8.27 11.11
N LEU A 241 -6.27 8.60 12.39
CA LEU A 241 -5.92 9.91 12.95
C LEU A 241 -4.42 10.18 12.81
N VAL A 242 -3.57 9.23 13.22
CA VAL A 242 -2.11 9.39 13.12
C VAL A 242 -1.66 9.38 11.66
N ALA A 243 -2.29 8.60 10.79
CA ALA A 243 -1.99 8.61 9.35
C ALA A 243 -2.31 9.97 8.71
N LEU A 244 -3.43 10.59 9.09
CA LEU A 244 -3.82 11.92 8.59
C LEU A 244 -2.89 13.03 9.12
N LEU A 245 -2.68 13.08 10.43
CA LEU A 245 -1.89 14.13 11.06
C LEU A 245 -0.38 13.97 10.79
N GLY A 246 0.14 12.76 10.99
CA GLY A 246 1.56 12.46 10.82
C GLY A 246 1.96 12.25 9.37
N GLY A 247 1.15 11.52 8.58
CA GLY A 247 1.48 11.16 7.21
C GLY A 247 1.43 12.32 6.21
N SER A 248 0.57 13.31 6.43
CA SER A 248 0.37 14.42 5.49
C SER A 248 0.67 15.78 6.12
N LEU A 249 0.08 16.09 7.26
CA LEU A 249 0.15 17.43 7.84
C LEU A 249 1.57 17.76 8.36
N TYR A 250 2.15 16.88 9.16
CA TYR A 250 3.47 17.11 9.78
C TYR A 250 4.60 17.28 8.74
N PRO A 251 4.78 16.40 7.74
CA PRO A 251 5.81 16.58 6.71
C PRO A 251 5.60 17.88 5.89
N SER A 252 4.34 18.23 5.59
CA SER A 252 4.01 19.44 4.84
C SER A 252 4.33 20.71 5.63
N LEU A 253 4.08 20.72 6.94
CA LEU A 253 4.43 21.83 7.82
C LEU A 253 5.96 21.97 7.95
N LEU A 254 6.68 20.85 8.16
CA LEU A 254 8.13 20.84 8.25
C LEU A 254 8.76 21.38 6.96
N GLN A 255 8.27 20.92 5.79
CA GLN A 255 8.77 21.37 4.49
C GLN A 255 8.59 22.89 4.34
N ARG A 256 7.38 23.40 4.60
CA ARG A 256 7.06 24.83 4.36
C ARG A 256 7.71 25.77 5.38
N LEU A 257 7.77 25.37 6.65
CA LEU A 257 8.19 26.27 7.72
C LEU A 257 9.68 26.15 8.08
N ALA A 258 10.29 24.99 7.87
CA ALA A 258 11.67 24.76 8.28
C ALA A 258 12.64 24.55 7.09
N VAL A 259 12.19 23.85 6.02
CA VAL A 259 13.07 23.52 4.89
C VAL A 259 13.10 24.64 3.86
N VAL A 260 11.93 25.04 3.32
CA VAL A 260 11.86 26.04 2.25
C VAL A 260 12.56 27.37 2.60
N PRO A 261 12.45 27.92 3.83
CA PRO A 261 13.15 29.17 4.17
C PRO A 261 14.67 29.02 4.25
N ASN A 262 15.20 27.79 4.39
CA ASN A 262 16.63 27.52 4.62
C ASN A 262 17.09 26.26 3.86
N GLU A 263 16.67 26.15 2.60
CA GLU A 263 16.76 24.94 1.78
C GLU A 263 18.20 24.45 1.62
N MET A 264 19.11 25.34 1.22
CA MET A 264 20.52 24.98 1.02
C MET A 264 21.21 24.43 2.26
N ALA A 265 20.92 24.98 3.44
CA ALA A 265 21.53 24.49 4.68
C ALA A 265 20.94 23.14 5.11
N ARG A 266 19.65 22.88 4.84
CA ARG A 266 18.97 21.66 5.21
C ARG A 266 19.17 20.51 4.22
N GLU A 267 19.20 20.82 2.92
CA GLU A 267 19.29 19.79 1.87
C GLU A 267 20.73 19.48 1.46
N ARG A 268 21.75 20.24 1.94
CA ARG A 268 23.16 20.08 1.54
C ARG A 268 23.65 18.65 1.63
N GLU A 269 23.47 17.98 2.74
CA GLU A 269 23.89 16.59 2.95
C GLU A 269 23.27 15.63 1.92
N TYR A 270 21.99 15.85 1.59
CA TYR A 270 21.25 15.00 0.64
C TYR A 270 21.65 15.29 -0.81
N ILE A 271 21.96 16.55 -1.12
CA ILE A 271 22.53 16.96 -2.41
C ILE A 271 23.91 16.34 -2.59
N ASP A 272 24.78 16.42 -1.57
CA ASP A 272 26.13 15.83 -1.59
C ASP A 272 26.06 14.32 -1.83
N ASN A 273 25.17 13.60 -1.14
CA ASN A 273 24.91 12.19 -1.38
C ASN A 273 24.49 11.90 -2.83
N THR A 274 23.60 12.71 -3.39
CA THR A 274 23.14 12.55 -4.78
C THR A 274 24.29 12.79 -5.77
N ILE A 275 25.15 13.80 -5.52
CA ILE A 275 26.33 14.07 -6.35
C ILE A 275 27.27 12.87 -6.33
N GLN A 276 27.63 12.35 -5.14
CA GLN A 276 28.54 11.22 -4.99
C GLN A 276 28.03 9.97 -5.72
N PHE A 277 26.74 9.62 -5.53
CA PHE A 277 26.16 8.47 -6.23
C PHE A 277 26.06 8.68 -7.74
N THR A 278 25.83 9.91 -8.20
CA THR A 278 25.81 10.22 -9.63
C THR A 278 27.22 10.13 -10.21
N GLN A 279 28.23 10.64 -9.52
CA GLN A 279 29.64 10.55 -9.96
C GLN A 279 30.06 9.08 -10.07
N ALA A 280 29.80 8.28 -9.04
CA ALA A 280 30.09 6.85 -9.07
C ALA A 280 29.34 6.10 -10.18
N ALA A 281 28.07 6.43 -10.43
CA ALA A 281 27.27 5.78 -11.47
C ALA A 281 27.75 6.06 -12.90
N TYR A 282 28.37 7.21 -13.11
CA TYR A 282 28.95 7.60 -14.42
C TYR A 282 30.48 7.43 -14.51
N GLY A 283 31.13 6.88 -13.46
CA GLY A 283 32.57 6.72 -13.40
C GLY A 283 33.32 8.06 -13.37
N LEU A 284 32.68 9.13 -12.91
CA LEU A 284 33.27 10.46 -12.79
C LEU A 284 34.19 10.59 -11.56
N ASP A 285 34.11 9.66 -10.63
CA ASP A 285 35.02 9.51 -9.49
C ASP A 285 36.43 9.08 -9.91
N GLU A 286 36.60 8.52 -11.13
CA GLU A 286 37.92 8.21 -11.73
C GLU A 286 38.56 9.43 -12.41
N VAL A 287 37.82 10.55 -12.56
CA VAL A 287 38.31 11.76 -13.19
C VAL A 287 39.18 12.56 -12.21
N THR A 288 40.43 12.74 -12.56
CA THR A 288 41.34 13.60 -11.79
C THR A 288 41.10 15.06 -12.14
N GLU A 289 40.69 15.84 -11.15
CA GLU A 289 40.63 17.30 -11.29
C GLU A 289 42.03 17.89 -11.10
N ALA A 290 42.44 18.76 -12.01
CA ALA A 290 43.66 19.50 -11.89
C ALA A 290 43.39 20.97 -12.03
N ASP A 291 43.94 21.76 -11.12
CA ASP A 291 43.87 23.20 -11.21
C ASP A 291 44.65 23.68 -12.46
N PHE A 292 44.00 24.52 -13.23
CA PHE A 292 44.63 25.13 -14.40
C PHE A 292 45.03 26.58 -14.09
N ASP A 293 46.31 26.80 -13.90
CA ASP A 293 46.86 28.14 -13.66
C ASP A 293 46.74 28.98 -14.94
N VAL A 294 45.78 29.88 -14.96
CA VAL A 294 45.66 30.85 -16.05
C VAL A 294 46.70 31.94 -15.85
N VAL A 295 47.74 31.91 -16.65
CA VAL A 295 48.74 32.97 -16.68
C VAL A 295 48.24 34.07 -17.62
N GLU A 296 47.94 35.26 -17.06
CA GLU A 296 47.61 36.44 -17.85
C GLU A 296 48.89 37.01 -18.48
N GLY A 297 49.02 36.88 -19.79
CA GLY A 297 50.14 37.42 -20.57
C GLY A 297 50.47 36.58 -21.81
N ALA A 298 51.34 37.07 -22.67
CA ALA A 298 51.80 36.36 -23.84
C ALA A 298 52.81 35.27 -23.42
N VAL A 299 52.31 34.11 -22.99
CA VAL A 299 53.15 32.92 -22.79
C VAL A 299 53.35 32.25 -24.16
N PRO A 300 54.58 31.88 -24.53
CA PRO A 300 54.80 31.10 -25.76
C PRO A 300 53.99 29.80 -25.67
N LEU A 301 53.05 29.62 -26.61
CA LEU A 301 52.20 28.46 -26.67
C LEU A 301 53.04 27.24 -27.06
N ASP A 302 53.28 26.32 -26.14
CA ASP A 302 53.89 25.04 -26.46
C ASP A 302 52.82 24.13 -27.12
N LEU A 303 52.90 24.04 -28.46
CA LEU A 303 51.95 23.28 -29.27
C LEU A 303 52.08 21.78 -29.05
N ASP A 304 53.27 21.29 -28.72
CA ASP A 304 53.53 19.87 -28.52
C ASP A 304 52.99 19.40 -27.18
N ALA A 305 53.19 20.15 -26.10
CA ALA A 305 52.63 19.87 -24.79
C ALA A 305 51.11 19.93 -24.78
N ASN A 306 50.50 20.77 -25.63
CA ASN A 306 49.04 20.95 -25.72
C ASN A 306 48.41 20.22 -26.93
N SER A 307 49.09 19.24 -27.51
CA SER A 307 48.62 18.55 -28.74
C SER A 307 47.28 17.86 -28.59
N SER A 308 46.96 17.32 -27.42
CA SER A 308 45.66 16.71 -27.13
C SER A 308 44.51 17.72 -27.13
N THR A 309 44.73 18.89 -26.55
CA THR A 309 43.77 20.01 -26.52
C THR A 309 43.56 20.54 -27.94
N ILE A 310 44.67 20.75 -28.69
CA ILE A 310 44.63 21.27 -30.07
C ILE A 310 43.88 20.34 -31.01
N LYS A 311 44.06 19.01 -30.88
CA LYS A 311 43.33 18.00 -31.67
C LYS A 311 41.83 18.00 -31.40
N ASN A 312 41.41 18.42 -30.22
CA ASN A 312 40.00 18.48 -29.81
C ASN A 312 39.35 19.86 -30.00
N ILE A 313 40.10 20.87 -30.40
CA ILE A 313 39.56 22.20 -30.73
C ILE A 313 38.70 22.08 -31.99
N ARG A 314 37.43 22.47 -31.87
CA ARG A 314 36.58 22.60 -33.05
C ARG A 314 37.03 23.78 -33.90
N LEU A 315 37.56 23.47 -35.11
CA LEU A 315 37.97 24.50 -36.08
C LEU A 315 36.78 25.25 -36.69
N TRP A 316 35.61 24.59 -36.73
CA TRP A 316 34.40 25.13 -37.31
C TRP A 316 33.21 24.81 -36.42
N ASP A 317 32.36 25.83 -36.11
CA ASP A 317 31.04 25.62 -35.57
C ASP A 317 30.06 25.32 -36.73
N TYR A 318 29.39 24.18 -36.68
CA TYR A 318 28.45 23.79 -37.74
C TYR A 318 27.15 24.65 -37.74
N ARG A 319 26.86 25.36 -36.66
CA ARG A 319 25.61 26.16 -36.52
C ARG A 319 25.57 27.35 -37.50
N PRO A 320 26.64 28.08 -37.78
CA PRO A 320 26.62 29.08 -38.82
C PRO A 320 26.49 28.54 -40.25
N LEU A 321 26.84 27.26 -40.47
CA LEU A 321 26.76 26.60 -41.77
C LEU A 321 25.34 26.06 -42.06
N LEU A 322 24.47 25.97 -41.05
CA LEU A 322 23.07 25.53 -41.17
C LEU A 322 22.08 26.70 -41.37
N ARG A 323 22.53 27.94 -41.40
CA ARG A 323 21.80 29.14 -41.73
C ARG A 323 22.08 29.55 -43.15
#